data_bc116eaa5a3259334e12673cf6e305a3
#
_entry.id   bc116eaa5a3259334e12673cf6e305a3
#
_cell.length_a   1.000
_cell.length_b   1.000
_cell.length_c   1.000
_cell.angle_alpha   90.00
_cell.angle_beta   90.00
_cell.angle_gamma   90.00
#
_symmetry.space_group_name_H-M   'P 1'
#
loop_
_entity.id
_entity.type
_entity.pdbx_description
1 polymer ?
#
loop_
_entity_poly.entity_id
_entity_poly.type
_entity_poly.pdbx_seq_one_letter_code
_entity_poly.pdbx_strand_id
1 'polypeptide(L)'
;MYTLNLNQLSPQEFLDEYWQKKPVVIRQGFKDFVDPISADEVAGLAMEEQVESRLVHKKDGQWQAAFGPFESYEHLGSENWSLVVQALDNFSEEAAEMIEPFRFIPHWRLDDLMASFATPGGSVGPHIDNYDVFICQGSGKRRWRVGACGEHVEFAAHEALLHVEPFDAIIDAELEAGDILYIPPGFPHEGITLETSMSFSVGFRGNSSVSVLSAFADHLIDNEHGSELLTDPNRQVVTNSGEVSNEDYASIKKQVASLLDDDGIFKTFTGQFLTAAKHDLDILLPDEPFELTEVSNLLNSHAIKRLGGLRAFYFEDTIEQGLCYINGSELAFSA
;
A
#
# COMPACT_ATOMS: atom_id res chain seq x y z
N MET A 1 -21.10 6.99 3.98
CA MET A 1 -19.83 7.76 4.22
C MET A 1 -19.32 7.43 5.61
N TYR A 2 -18.12 6.90 5.70
CA TYR A 2 -17.47 6.50 6.95
C TYR A 2 -16.92 7.74 7.68
N THR A 3 -17.07 7.78 9.01
CA THR A 3 -16.52 8.85 9.85
C THR A 3 -15.54 8.25 10.85
N LEU A 4 -14.28 8.62 10.74
CA LEU A 4 -13.21 8.13 11.60
C LEU A 4 -13.17 8.88 12.93
N ASN A 5 -13.16 8.14 14.02
CA ASN A 5 -12.94 8.64 15.37
C ASN A 5 -11.64 8.04 15.92
N LEU A 6 -10.65 8.87 16.14
CA LEU A 6 -9.32 8.47 16.64
C LEU A 6 -9.23 8.52 18.18
N ASN A 7 -10.18 7.94 18.93
CA ASN A 7 -10.25 8.02 20.39
C ASN A 7 -10.26 9.47 20.92
N GLN A 8 -10.99 10.35 20.24
CA GLN A 8 -11.05 11.80 20.49
C GLN A 8 -9.75 12.57 20.20
N LEU A 9 -8.71 11.92 19.70
CA LEU A 9 -7.52 12.59 19.20
C LEU A 9 -7.84 13.28 17.87
N SER A 10 -7.22 14.43 17.65
CA SER A 10 -7.14 14.99 16.31
C SER A 10 -6.22 14.14 15.43
N PRO A 11 -6.32 14.23 14.10
CA PRO A 11 -5.37 13.57 13.20
C PRO A 11 -3.91 13.92 13.52
N GLN A 12 -3.60 15.18 13.86
CA GLN A 12 -2.24 15.58 14.21
C GLN A 12 -1.74 14.92 15.50
N GLU A 13 -2.56 14.86 16.54
CA GLU A 13 -2.21 14.17 17.80
C GLU A 13 -1.98 12.67 17.57
N PHE A 14 -2.78 12.02 16.68
CA PHE A 14 -2.53 10.63 16.30
C PHE A 14 -1.16 10.48 15.60
N LEU A 15 -0.83 11.35 14.64
CA LEU A 15 0.47 11.34 13.96
C LEU A 15 1.62 11.58 14.94
N ASP A 16 1.45 12.47 15.90
CA ASP A 16 2.47 12.81 16.89
C ASP A 16 2.69 11.67 17.89
N GLU A 17 1.65 10.92 18.24
CA GLU A 17 1.72 9.93 19.31
C GLU A 17 1.91 8.49 18.81
N TYR A 18 1.25 8.10 17.70
CA TYR A 18 1.16 6.69 17.27
C TYR A 18 1.84 6.42 15.93
N TRP A 19 1.72 7.32 14.96
CA TRP A 19 2.20 7.08 13.59
C TRP A 19 3.69 6.73 13.56
N GLN A 20 4.01 5.51 13.05
CA GLN A 20 5.35 4.92 12.98
C GLN A 20 6.08 4.83 14.34
N LYS A 21 5.35 4.77 15.44
CA LYS A 21 5.91 4.76 16.80
C LYS A 21 5.40 3.60 17.63
N LYS A 22 4.10 3.39 17.73
CA LYS A 22 3.49 2.34 18.55
C LYS A 22 2.10 1.95 18.04
N PRO A 23 1.70 0.68 18.23
CA PRO A 23 0.36 0.22 17.88
C PRO A 23 -0.69 0.73 18.87
N VAL A 24 -1.95 0.79 18.42
CA VAL A 24 -3.08 1.19 19.25
C VAL A 24 -4.39 0.55 18.78
N VAL A 25 -5.23 0.16 19.74
CA VAL A 25 -6.63 -0.19 19.49
C VAL A 25 -7.50 1.05 19.65
N ILE A 26 -8.27 1.36 18.64
CA ILE A 26 -9.21 2.46 18.58
C ILE A 26 -10.61 1.84 18.62
N ARG A 27 -11.27 1.92 19.77
CA ARG A 27 -12.61 1.38 19.95
C ARG A 27 -13.63 2.25 19.24
N GLN A 28 -14.54 1.61 18.48
CA GLN A 28 -15.54 2.32 17.67
C GLN A 28 -14.92 3.43 16.82
N GLY A 29 -13.78 3.12 16.22
CA GLY A 29 -13.10 4.01 15.28
C GLY A 29 -13.98 4.36 14.08
N PHE A 30 -14.84 3.43 13.66
CA PHE A 30 -16.00 3.69 12.82
C PHE A 30 -17.26 3.39 13.60
N LYS A 31 -18.05 4.42 13.87
CA LYS A 31 -19.33 4.26 14.54
C LYS A 31 -20.37 3.68 13.58
N ASP A 32 -21.20 2.75 14.08
CA ASP A 32 -22.26 2.11 13.30
C ASP A 32 -21.74 1.52 11.97
N PHE A 33 -20.56 0.87 12.05
CA PHE A 33 -19.85 0.33 10.89
C PHE A 33 -20.69 -0.74 10.17
N VAL A 34 -20.73 -0.62 8.87
CA VAL A 34 -21.31 -1.61 7.95
C VAL A 34 -20.22 -2.00 6.95
N ASP A 35 -20.05 -3.29 6.72
CA ASP A 35 -19.10 -3.80 5.74
C ASP A 35 -19.38 -3.17 4.35
N PRO A 36 -18.35 -2.63 3.68
CA PRO A 36 -18.53 -2.02 2.35
C PRO A 36 -18.87 -3.05 1.27
N ILE A 37 -18.62 -4.31 1.54
CA ILE A 37 -18.85 -5.43 0.63
C ILE A 37 -19.20 -6.67 1.44
N SER A 38 -20.02 -7.55 0.89
CA SER A 38 -20.37 -8.81 1.53
C SER A 38 -19.28 -9.88 1.34
N ALA A 39 -19.31 -10.91 2.18
CA ALA A 39 -18.41 -12.06 2.06
C ALA A 39 -18.57 -12.80 0.72
N ASP A 40 -19.79 -12.90 0.20
CA ASP A 40 -20.06 -13.55 -1.09
C ASP A 40 -19.47 -12.77 -2.26
N GLU A 41 -19.52 -11.43 -2.21
CA GLU A 41 -18.91 -10.57 -3.22
C GLU A 41 -17.37 -10.65 -3.17
N VAL A 42 -16.76 -10.66 -1.96
CA VAL A 42 -15.30 -10.90 -1.82
C VAL A 42 -14.91 -12.25 -2.38
N ALA A 43 -15.69 -13.29 -2.12
CA ALA A 43 -15.47 -14.61 -2.69
C ALA A 43 -15.62 -14.62 -4.21
N GLY A 44 -16.61 -13.91 -4.75
CA GLY A 44 -16.79 -13.73 -6.19
C GLY A 44 -15.61 -13.00 -6.86
N LEU A 45 -15.13 -11.90 -6.26
CA LEU A 45 -13.95 -11.18 -6.77
C LEU A 45 -12.71 -12.08 -6.81
N ALA A 46 -12.50 -12.93 -5.80
CA ALA A 46 -11.35 -13.82 -5.76
C ALA A 46 -11.42 -14.98 -6.80
N MET A 47 -12.49 -15.09 -7.58
CA MET A 47 -12.62 -15.98 -8.74
C MET A 47 -12.22 -15.32 -10.07
N GLU A 48 -11.97 -14.02 -10.08
CA GLU A 48 -11.61 -13.25 -11.28
C GLU A 48 -10.09 -13.20 -11.48
N GLU A 49 -9.64 -13.34 -12.74
CA GLU A 49 -8.20 -13.42 -13.09
C GLU A 49 -7.43 -12.13 -12.76
N GLN A 50 -8.09 -10.95 -12.84
CA GLN A 50 -7.48 -9.64 -12.58
C GLN A 50 -7.39 -9.29 -11.10
N VAL A 51 -7.96 -10.12 -10.20
CA VAL A 51 -8.03 -9.84 -8.77
C VAL A 51 -6.96 -10.62 -8.02
N GLU A 52 -6.03 -9.92 -7.42
CA GLU A 52 -5.07 -10.56 -6.52
C GLU A 52 -5.74 -11.08 -5.27
N SER A 53 -5.72 -12.40 -5.11
CA SER A 53 -6.32 -13.04 -3.95
C SER A 53 -5.49 -14.21 -3.44
N ARG A 54 -5.62 -14.47 -2.14
CA ARG A 54 -4.91 -15.56 -1.46
C ARG A 54 -5.81 -16.25 -0.45
N LEU A 55 -5.85 -17.55 -0.52
CA LEU A 55 -6.47 -18.42 0.47
C LEU A 55 -5.38 -18.98 1.38
N VAL A 56 -5.57 -18.84 2.69
CA VAL A 56 -4.67 -19.41 3.70
C VAL A 56 -5.48 -20.31 4.61
N HIS A 57 -4.99 -21.54 4.81
CA HIS A 57 -5.60 -22.44 5.77
C HIS A 57 -4.57 -23.21 6.59
N LYS A 58 -4.97 -23.62 7.80
CA LYS A 58 -4.17 -24.47 8.66
C LYS A 58 -4.86 -25.82 8.83
N LYS A 59 -4.27 -26.87 8.26
CA LYS A 59 -4.78 -28.24 8.31
C LYS A 59 -3.75 -29.16 8.97
N ASP A 60 -4.17 -29.93 9.96
CA ASP A 60 -3.31 -30.85 10.70
C ASP A 60 -2.02 -30.21 11.25
N GLY A 61 -2.12 -28.94 11.66
CA GLY A 61 -1.00 -28.16 12.17
C GLY A 61 -0.08 -27.54 11.09
N GLN A 62 -0.32 -27.83 9.81
CA GLN A 62 0.46 -27.31 8.69
C GLN A 62 -0.24 -26.14 8.01
N TRP A 63 0.50 -25.11 7.70
CA TRP A 63 0.04 -23.98 6.92
C TRP A 63 0.08 -24.27 5.44
N GLN A 64 -0.95 -23.86 4.74
CA GLN A 64 -1.07 -23.92 3.29
C GLN A 64 -1.59 -22.61 2.76
N ALA A 65 -1.11 -22.21 1.59
CA ALA A 65 -1.58 -21.01 0.88
C ALA A 65 -1.77 -21.34 -0.60
N ALA A 66 -2.81 -20.77 -1.19
CA ALA A 66 -3.06 -20.84 -2.62
C ALA A 66 -3.42 -19.42 -3.12
N PHE A 67 -3.07 -19.14 -4.35
CA PHE A 67 -3.40 -17.87 -5.01
C PHE A 67 -4.57 -18.04 -5.96
N GLY A 68 -5.39 -17.00 -6.10
CA GLY A 68 -6.48 -16.98 -7.08
C GLY A 68 -5.98 -16.98 -8.53
N PRO A 69 -6.92 -17.08 -9.50
CA PRO A 69 -8.36 -17.18 -9.30
C PRO A 69 -8.81 -18.54 -8.75
N PHE A 70 -9.84 -18.53 -7.90
CA PHE A 70 -10.38 -19.77 -7.31
C PHE A 70 -11.62 -20.25 -8.08
N GLU A 71 -11.74 -21.56 -8.27
CA GLU A 71 -12.90 -22.14 -8.94
C GLU A 71 -14.04 -22.49 -7.96
N SER A 72 -13.73 -22.83 -6.70
CA SER A 72 -14.70 -23.24 -5.69
C SER A 72 -14.10 -23.20 -4.28
N TYR A 73 -14.96 -23.02 -3.29
CA TYR A 73 -14.64 -23.02 -1.86
C TYR A 73 -15.24 -24.22 -1.11
N GLU A 74 -16.00 -25.10 -1.77
CA GLU A 74 -16.74 -26.22 -1.13
C GLU A 74 -15.84 -27.20 -0.36
N HIS A 75 -14.57 -27.29 -0.73
CA HIS A 75 -13.59 -28.21 -0.14
C HIS A 75 -12.98 -27.72 1.18
N LEU A 76 -13.23 -26.47 1.58
CA LEU A 76 -12.55 -25.82 2.71
C LEU A 76 -13.20 -26.10 4.07
N GLY A 77 -14.47 -26.47 4.08
CA GLY A 77 -15.23 -26.63 5.32
C GLY A 77 -15.57 -25.30 6.00
N SER A 78 -15.91 -25.35 7.29
CA SER A 78 -16.45 -24.22 8.04
C SER A 78 -15.46 -23.54 8.99
N GLU A 79 -14.20 -23.99 9.07
CA GLU A 79 -13.23 -23.55 10.07
C GLU A 79 -11.80 -23.49 9.52
N ASN A 80 -10.94 -22.68 10.17
CA ASN A 80 -9.49 -22.66 10.02
C ASN A 80 -8.96 -22.18 8.65
N TRP A 81 -9.68 -21.31 7.96
CA TRP A 81 -9.22 -20.69 6.73
C TRP A 81 -9.57 -19.22 6.63
N SER A 82 -8.81 -18.51 5.82
CA SER A 82 -9.00 -17.08 5.52
C SER A 82 -8.81 -16.85 4.02
N LEU A 83 -9.69 -16.06 3.43
CA LEU A 83 -9.58 -15.54 2.08
C LEU A 83 -9.20 -14.06 2.17
N VAL A 84 -8.15 -13.68 1.46
CA VAL A 84 -7.65 -12.30 1.38
C VAL A 84 -7.76 -11.83 -0.06
N VAL A 85 -8.33 -10.65 -0.27
CA VAL A 85 -8.44 -9.97 -1.56
C VAL A 85 -7.76 -8.62 -1.45
N GLN A 86 -6.78 -8.35 -2.34
CA GLN A 86 -6.03 -7.11 -2.37
C GLN A 86 -6.70 -6.05 -3.26
N ALA A 87 -6.35 -4.80 -3.07
CA ALA A 87 -6.79 -3.66 -3.88
C ALA A 87 -8.32 -3.60 -4.08
N LEU A 88 -9.08 -3.93 -3.03
CA LEU A 88 -10.54 -3.93 -3.08
C LEU A 88 -11.12 -2.57 -3.51
N ASP A 89 -10.42 -1.49 -3.20
CA ASP A 89 -10.78 -0.12 -3.60
C ASP A 89 -10.77 0.09 -5.12
N ASN A 90 -10.16 -0.80 -5.90
CA ASN A 90 -10.22 -0.78 -7.36
C ASN A 90 -11.54 -1.39 -7.89
N PHE A 91 -12.19 -2.25 -7.11
CA PHE A 91 -13.31 -3.08 -7.54
C PHE A 91 -14.66 -2.73 -6.87
N SER A 92 -14.63 -1.96 -5.78
CA SER A 92 -15.83 -1.54 -5.04
C SER A 92 -15.75 -0.07 -4.70
N GLU A 93 -16.79 0.68 -5.12
CA GLU A 93 -16.91 2.11 -4.82
C GLU A 93 -17.08 2.34 -3.31
N GLU A 94 -17.89 1.51 -2.64
CA GLU A 94 -18.13 1.58 -1.21
C GLU A 94 -16.85 1.29 -0.42
N ALA A 95 -16.00 0.38 -0.93
CA ALA A 95 -14.69 0.11 -0.37
C ALA A 95 -13.74 1.31 -0.56
N ALA A 96 -13.73 1.92 -1.73
CA ALA A 96 -12.95 3.13 -1.98
C ALA A 96 -13.36 4.30 -1.06
N GLU A 97 -14.66 4.45 -0.74
CA GLU A 97 -15.14 5.45 0.23
C GLU A 97 -14.62 5.22 1.65
N MET A 98 -14.27 3.98 2.02
CA MET A 98 -13.75 3.66 3.35
C MET A 98 -12.35 4.24 3.58
N ILE A 99 -11.60 4.51 2.52
CA ILE A 99 -10.25 5.11 2.60
C ILE A 99 -10.31 6.61 2.88
N GLU A 100 -11.38 7.30 2.48
CA GLU A 100 -11.48 8.77 2.55
C GLU A 100 -11.17 9.36 3.93
N PRO A 101 -11.63 8.77 5.06
CA PRO A 101 -11.31 9.28 6.39
C PRO A 101 -9.83 9.26 6.77
N PHE A 102 -8.99 8.48 6.07
CA PHE A 102 -7.56 8.37 6.32
C PHE A 102 -6.73 9.38 5.51
N ARG A 103 -7.35 10.29 4.74
CA ARG A 103 -6.66 11.29 3.90
C ARG A 103 -5.94 12.39 4.68
N PHE A 104 -5.89 12.34 6.00
CA PHE A 104 -4.95 13.13 6.78
C PHE A 104 -3.50 12.64 6.64
N ILE A 105 -3.31 11.44 6.08
CA ILE A 105 -2.04 10.91 5.60
C ILE A 105 -1.96 11.17 4.09
N PRO A 106 -0.83 11.65 3.56
CA PRO A 106 -0.69 11.93 2.14
C PRO A 106 -1.04 10.71 1.28
N HIS A 107 -1.87 10.89 0.28
CA HIS A 107 -2.43 9.81 -0.54
C HIS A 107 -1.35 9.01 -1.30
N TRP A 108 -0.20 9.61 -1.59
CA TRP A 108 0.91 8.87 -2.20
C TRP A 108 1.51 7.79 -1.28
N ARG A 109 1.21 7.85 0.03
CA ARG A 109 1.58 6.82 1.00
C ARG A 109 0.61 5.65 1.01
N LEU A 110 -0.63 5.85 0.57
CA LEU A 110 -1.64 4.79 0.51
C LEU A 110 -1.16 3.67 -0.42
N ASP A 111 -1.27 2.43 0.03
CA ASP A 111 -1.01 1.25 -0.79
C ASP A 111 -2.30 0.77 -1.43
N ASP A 112 -3.16 0.16 -0.65
CA ASP A 112 -4.46 -0.35 -1.06
C ASP A 112 -5.41 -0.51 0.14
N LEU A 113 -6.65 -0.89 -0.16
CA LEU A 113 -7.57 -1.48 0.80
C LEU A 113 -7.66 -2.99 0.54
N MET A 114 -7.28 -3.79 1.51
CA MET A 114 -7.37 -5.24 1.47
C MET A 114 -8.58 -5.72 2.29
N ALA A 115 -9.38 -6.65 1.74
CA ALA A 115 -10.41 -7.35 2.49
C ALA A 115 -9.93 -8.73 2.93
N SER A 116 -10.35 -9.16 4.12
CA SER A 116 -10.12 -10.49 4.64
C SER A 116 -11.40 -11.08 5.20
N PHE A 117 -11.92 -12.11 4.54
CA PHE A 117 -12.93 -13.00 5.10
C PHE A 117 -12.26 -14.16 5.82
N ALA A 118 -12.76 -14.54 6.99
CA ALA A 118 -12.24 -15.71 7.69
C ALA A 118 -13.30 -16.45 8.50
N THR A 119 -13.15 -17.77 8.57
CA THR A 119 -13.96 -18.66 9.38
C THR A 119 -13.36 -18.82 10.79
N PRO A 120 -14.10 -19.35 11.79
CA PRO A 120 -13.54 -19.59 13.12
C PRO A 120 -12.22 -20.34 13.08
N GLY A 121 -11.23 -19.87 13.84
CA GLY A 121 -9.85 -20.36 13.79
C GLY A 121 -9.03 -19.94 12.56
N GLY A 122 -9.65 -19.28 11.59
CA GLY A 122 -8.96 -18.73 10.42
C GLY A 122 -7.97 -17.63 10.80
N SER A 123 -6.82 -17.62 10.14
CA SER A 123 -5.71 -16.70 10.34
C SER A 123 -4.80 -16.75 9.13
N VAL A 124 -3.97 -15.73 8.94
CA VAL A 124 -2.82 -15.78 8.01
C VAL A 124 -1.51 -16.12 8.73
N GLY A 125 -1.59 -16.34 10.05
CA GLY A 125 -0.47 -16.64 10.92
C GLY A 125 0.25 -15.39 11.48
N PRO A 126 1.18 -15.59 12.42
CA PRO A 126 1.98 -14.51 13.00
C PRO A 126 3.03 -14.02 12.01
N HIS A 127 3.06 -12.73 11.71
CA HIS A 127 3.97 -12.13 10.73
C HIS A 127 4.34 -10.68 11.11
N ILE A 128 5.26 -10.10 10.34
CA ILE A 128 5.68 -8.70 10.44
C ILE A 128 5.48 -8.04 9.09
N ASP A 129 4.82 -6.88 9.10
CA ASP A 129 4.71 -6.02 7.93
C ASP A 129 5.75 -4.91 7.95
N ASN A 130 6.22 -4.52 6.75
CA ASN A 130 7.14 -3.40 6.55
C ASN A 130 6.41 -2.10 6.18
N TYR A 131 5.11 -2.01 6.51
CA TYR A 131 4.25 -0.87 6.21
C TYR A 131 3.30 -0.59 7.38
N ASP A 132 2.74 0.61 7.40
CA ASP A 132 1.73 1.01 8.36
C ASP A 132 0.37 0.44 7.95
N VAL A 133 -0.41 -0.11 8.87
CA VAL A 133 -1.72 -0.66 8.56
C VAL A 133 -2.76 -0.25 9.61
N PHE A 134 -3.95 0.14 9.13
CA PHE A 134 -5.17 0.27 9.93
C PHE A 134 -6.07 -0.92 9.61
N ILE A 135 -6.19 -1.84 10.54
CA ILE A 135 -7.07 -3.01 10.45
C ILE A 135 -8.42 -2.62 11.02
N CYS A 136 -9.39 -2.41 10.15
CA CYS A 136 -10.75 -2.06 10.51
C CYS A 136 -11.56 -3.34 10.61
N GLN A 137 -12.02 -3.68 11.81
CA GLN A 137 -12.84 -4.85 12.02
C GLN A 137 -14.24 -4.64 11.44
N GLY A 138 -14.64 -5.53 10.55
CA GLY A 138 -15.98 -5.65 10.02
C GLY A 138 -16.86 -6.58 10.85
N SER A 139 -17.81 -7.23 10.21
CA SER A 139 -18.70 -8.21 10.83
C SER A 139 -17.93 -9.34 11.54
N GLY A 140 -18.52 -9.92 12.57
CA GLY A 140 -17.92 -10.94 13.41
C GLY A 140 -16.85 -10.41 14.35
N LYS A 141 -15.97 -11.32 14.85
CA LYS A 141 -14.96 -11.00 15.87
C LYS A 141 -13.62 -11.64 15.56
N ARG A 142 -12.54 -10.90 15.78
CA ARG A 142 -11.16 -11.40 15.74
C ARG A 142 -10.40 -10.99 17.00
N ARG A 143 -9.58 -11.92 17.50
CA ARG A 143 -8.58 -11.63 18.53
C ARG A 143 -7.27 -11.28 17.85
N TRP A 144 -6.78 -10.10 18.15
CA TRP A 144 -5.50 -9.60 17.67
C TRP A 144 -4.48 -9.56 18.76
N ARG A 145 -3.30 -10.08 18.46
CA ARG A 145 -2.11 -9.99 19.30
C ARG A 145 -1.04 -9.22 18.55
N VAL A 146 -0.42 -8.24 19.19
CA VAL A 146 0.69 -7.46 18.65
C VAL A 146 1.84 -7.51 19.65
N GLY A 147 3.03 -7.89 19.19
CA GLY A 147 4.25 -7.90 19.98
C GLY A 147 4.99 -6.56 19.94
N ALA A 148 6.07 -6.42 20.72
CA ALA A 148 6.94 -5.26 20.63
C ALA A 148 7.79 -5.30 19.36
N CYS A 149 8.10 -4.13 18.79
CA CYS A 149 9.09 -4.02 17.71
C CYS A 149 10.48 -4.41 18.23
N GLY A 150 11.25 -5.14 17.42
CA GLY A 150 12.58 -5.64 17.82
C GLY A 150 13.09 -6.73 16.89
N GLU A 151 14.08 -7.47 17.36
CA GLU A 151 14.58 -8.64 16.65
C GLU A 151 13.63 -9.84 16.87
N HIS A 152 13.13 -10.38 15.78
CA HIS A 152 12.28 -11.58 15.75
C HIS A 152 12.84 -12.59 14.77
N VAL A 153 12.70 -13.87 15.09
CA VAL A 153 13.11 -14.95 14.20
C VAL A 153 11.98 -15.24 13.23
N GLU A 154 12.25 -15.01 11.96
CA GLU A 154 11.31 -15.33 10.88
C GLU A 154 11.63 -16.70 10.29
N PHE A 155 10.59 -17.40 9.88
CA PHE A 155 10.72 -18.69 9.21
C PHE A 155 9.62 -18.88 8.15
N ALA A 156 9.94 -19.62 7.09
CA ALA A 156 8.97 -19.97 6.07
C ALA A 156 8.03 -21.07 6.59
N ALA A 157 6.83 -20.70 7.02
CA ALA A 157 5.77 -21.65 7.39
C ALA A 157 5.16 -22.34 6.15
N HIS A 158 5.22 -21.64 5.02
CA HIS A 158 4.92 -22.09 3.66
C HIS A 158 5.75 -21.25 2.69
N GLU A 159 5.92 -21.66 1.44
CA GLU A 159 6.67 -20.87 0.43
C GLU A 159 6.12 -19.44 0.24
N ALA A 160 4.80 -19.28 0.45
CA ALA A 160 4.09 -18.01 0.38
C ALA A 160 3.80 -17.36 1.74
N LEU A 161 4.28 -17.90 2.86
CA LEU A 161 3.97 -17.43 4.21
C LEU A 161 5.25 -17.34 5.06
N LEU A 162 5.73 -16.14 5.26
CA LEU A 162 6.81 -15.83 6.18
C LEU A 162 6.21 -15.53 7.55
N HIS A 163 6.43 -16.41 8.51
CA HIS A 163 5.94 -16.28 9.87
C HIS A 163 7.06 -15.90 10.82
N VAL A 164 6.67 -15.39 12.00
CA VAL A 164 7.58 -15.17 13.13
C VAL A 164 7.35 -16.20 14.22
N GLU A 165 8.40 -16.52 14.99
CA GLU A 165 8.26 -17.32 16.20
C GLU A 165 7.30 -16.67 17.21
N PRO A 166 6.73 -17.45 18.16
CA PRO A 166 5.83 -16.90 19.19
C PRO A 166 6.44 -15.71 19.93
N PHE A 167 5.65 -14.67 20.12
CA PHE A 167 6.06 -13.42 20.77
C PHE A 167 5.17 -13.08 21.97
N ASP A 168 5.72 -12.30 22.91
CA ASP A 168 4.95 -11.72 24.01
C ASP A 168 4.14 -10.53 23.49
N ALA A 169 2.83 -10.57 23.75
CA ALA A 169 1.92 -9.54 23.28
C ALA A 169 1.96 -8.30 24.17
N ILE A 170 2.15 -7.11 23.57
CA ILE A 170 1.91 -5.80 24.21
C ILE A 170 0.47 -5.33 24.00
N ILE A 171 -0.22 -5.85 22.97
CA ILE A 171 -1.66 -5.75 22.77
C ILE A 171 -2.19 -7.17 22.59
N ASP A 172 -3.26 -7.50 23.33
CA ASP A 172 -4.04 -8.72 23.17
C ASP A 172 -5.51 -8.32 23.34
N ALA A 173 -6.22 -8.21 22.25
CA ALA A 173 -7.56 -7.62 22.22
C ALA A 173 -8.47 -8.32 21.22
N GLU A 174 -9.72 -8.52 21.63
CA GLU A 174 -10.79 -8.89 20.72
C GLU A 174 -11.36 -7.62 20.09
N LEU A 175 -11.47 -7.60 18.76
CA LEU A 175 -12.07 -6.52 17.99
C LEU A 175 -13.45 -6.92 17.51
N GLU A 176 -14.38 -5.97 17.58
CA GLU A 176 -15.75 -6.05 17.09
C GLU A 176 -15.98 -5.03 15.98
N ALA A 177 -17.07 -5.16 15.24
CA ALA A 177 -17.38 -4.28 14.12
C ALA A 177 -17.23 -2.79 14.46
N GLY A 178 -16.45 -2.07 13.66
CA GLY A 178 -16.11 -0.67 13.85
C GLY A 178 -14.88 -0.38 14.70
N ASP A 179 -14.32 -1.38 15.40
CA ASP A 179 -13.01 -1.23 16.05
C ASP A 179 -11.89 -1.16 15.01
N ILE A 180 -10.85 -0.41 15.30
CA ILE A 180 -9.67 -0.28 14.45
C ILE A 180 -8.42 -0.61 15.25
N LEU A 181 -7.53 -1.41 14.68
CA LEU A 181 -6.20 -1.65 15.20
C LEU A 181 -5.19 -1.02 14.24
N TYR A 182 -4.43 -0.04 14.73
CA TYR A 182 -3.30 0.50 13.99
C TYR A 182 -2.02 -0.21 14.40
N ILE A 183 -1.24 -0.66 13.42
CA ILE A 183 0.06 -1.33 13.61
C ILE A 183 1.10 -0.62 12.74
N PRO A 184 2.17 -0.06 13.34
CA PRO A 184 3.32 0.44 12.60
C PRO A 184 4.16 -0.68 12.00
N PRO A 185 5.05 -0.39 11.00
CA PRO A 185 5.98 -1.38 10.47
C PRO A 185 6.90 -1.96 11.55
N GLY A 186 7.24 -3.24 11.40
CA GLY A 186 8.18 -3.94 12.28
C GLY A 186 7.61 -4.49 13.57
N PHE A 187 6.31 -4.40 13.79
CA PHE A 187 5.63 -5.02 14.94
C PHE A 187 5.05 -6.38 14.56
N PRO A 188 5.48 -7.49 15.19
CA PRO A 188 4.90 -8.79 14.93
C PRO A 188 3.44 -8.82 15.38
N HIS A 189 2.58 -9.43 14.58
CA HIS A 189 1.16 -9.49 14.91
C HIS A 189 0.50 -10.75 14.34
N GLU A 190 -0.63 -11.11 14.95
CA GLU A 190 -1.45 -12.25 14.59
C GLU A 190 -2.92 -11.96 14.86
N GLY A 191 -3.77 -12.21 13.85
CA GLY A 191 -5.23 -12.15 13.99
C GLY A 191 -5.81 -13.55 13.93
N ILE A 192 -6.59 -13.97 14.93
CA ILE A 192 -7.31 -15.25 14.98
C ILE A 192 -8.80 -14.96 15.01
N THR A 193 -9.52 -15.52 14.05
CA THR A 193 -10.96 -15.36 13.92
C THR A 193 -11.70 -16.18 14.98
N LEU A 194 -12.55 -15.54 15.75
CA LEU A 194 -13.38 -16.16 16.79
C LEU A 194 -14.76 -16.56 16.28
N GLU A 195 -15.33 -15.72 15.44
CA GLU A 195 -16.60 -15.93 14.73
C GLU A 195 -16.36 -15.63 13.25
N THR A 196 -17.10 -16.23 12.33
CA THR A 196 -17.01 -15.87 10.92
C THR A 196 -17.02 -14.36 10.77
N SER A 197 -16.00 -13.80 10.13
CA SER A 197 -15.75 -12.36 10.18
C SER A 197 -15.15 -11.79 8.92
N MET A 198 -15.41 -10.50 8.74
CA MET A 198 -14.76 -9.64 7.77
C MET A 198 -13.80 -8.68 8.48
N SER A 199 -12.70 -8.32 7.84
CA SER A 199 -11.88 -7.17 8.22
C SER A 199 -11.29 -6.51 6.99
N PHE A 200 -11.00 -5.21 7.12
CA PHE A 200 -10.53 -4.36 6.03
C PHE A 200 -9.26 -3.68 6.48
N SER A 201 -8.19 -3.86 5.72
CA SER A 201 -6.88 -3.31 6.06
C SER A 201 -6.52 -2.20 5.10
N VAL A 202 -6.37 -0.97 5.62
CA VAL A 202 -5.88 0.18 4.86
C VAL A 202 -4.39 0.27 5.05
N GLY A 203 -3.62 -0.05 4.01
CA GLY A 203 -2.17 -0.12 4.02
C GLY A 203 -1.51 1.20 3.58
N PHE A 204 -0.40 1.58 4.26
CA PHE A 204 0.39 2.76 3.90
C PHE A 204 1.86 2.37 3.79
N ARG A 205 2.35 2.28 2.56
CA ARG A 205 3.72 1.85 2.29
C ARG A 205 4.71 3.01 2.23
N GLY A 206 5.89 2.81 2.81
CA GLY A 206 7.08 3.62 2.55
C GLY A 206 7.98 2.92 1.52
N ASN A 207 8.48 3.68 0.56
CA ASN A 207 9.45 3.13 -0.40
C ASN A 207 10.83 3.02 0.25
N SER A 208 11.53 1.91 0.01
CA SER A 208 12.93 1.80 0.45
C SER A 208 13.84 2.65 -0.44
N SER A 209 14.94 3.15 0.12
CA SER A 209 15.93 3.90 -0.68
C SER A 209 16.46 3.10 -1.87
N VAL A 210 16.57 1.78 -1.72
CA VAL A 210 17.02 0.89 -2.80
C VAL A 210 15.96 0.81 -3.91
N SER A 211 14.67 0.67 -3.57
CA SER A 211 13.61 0.62 -4.58
C SER A 211 13.47 1.94 -5.35
N VAL A 212 13.58 3.09 -4.65
CA VAL A 212 13.59 4.40 -5.29
C VAL A 212 14.79 4.56 -6.23
N LEU A 213 15.99 4.17 -5.77
CA LEU A 213 17.20 4.29 -6.57
C LEU A 213 17.17 3.37 -7.82
N SER A 214 16.65 2.15 -7.68
CA SER A 214 16.49 1.22 -8.80
C SER A 214 15.52 1.77 -9.83
N ALA A 215 14.35 2.21 -9.41
CA ALA A 215 13.35 2.80 -10.30
C ALA A 215 13.86 4.10 -10.95
N PHE A 216 14.65 4.89 -10.25
CA PHE A 216 15.27 6.09 -10.82
C PHE A 216 16.31 5.74 -11.89
N ALA A 217 17.11 4.68 -11.68
CA ALA A 217 18.04 4.22 -12.69
C ALA A 217 17.31 3.73 -13.96
N ASP A 218 16.21 2.99 -13.81
CA ASP A 218 15.37 2.57 -14.93
C ASP A 218 14.80 3.78 -15.67
N HIS A 219 14.27 4.78 -14.93
CA HIS A 219 13.78 6.03 -15.51
C HIS A 219 14.85 6.78 -16.32
N LEU A 220 16.10 6.84 -15.84
CA LEU A 220 17.19 7.46 -16.57
C LEU A 220 17.49 6.72 -17.88
N ILE A 221 17.47 5.39 -17.87
CA ILE A 221 17.71 4.55 -19.05
C ILE A 221 16.60 4.75 -20.08
N ASP A 222 15.33 4.70 -19.65
CA ASP A 222 14.16 4.79 -20.52
C ASP A 222 14.03 6.17 -21.20
N ASN A 223 14.56 7.22 -20.53
CA ASN A 223 14.54 8.59 -21.05
C ASN A 223 15.88 9.06 -21.62
N GLU A 224 16.85 8.15 -21.80
CA GLU A 224 18.18 8.41 -22.36
C GLU A 224 18.98 9.50 -21.59
N HIS A 225 18.75 9.61 -20.28
CA HIS A 225 19.51 10.53 -19.40
C HIS A 225 20.81 9.90 -18.92
N GLY A 226 21.79 10.75 -18.59
CA GLY A 226 23.06 10.31 -17.94
C GLY A 226 24.00 9.57 -18.88
N SER A 227 23.94 9.81 -20.18
CA SER A 227 24.81 9.20 -21.20
C SER A 227 26.21 9.84 -21.27
N GLU A 228 26.45 10.92 -20.56
CA GLU A 228 27.72 11.64 -20.56
C GLU A 228 28.84 10.79 -19.95
N LEU A 229 29.94 10.73 -20.69
CA LEU A 229 31.11 10.00 -20.24
C LEU A 229 31.94 10.83 -19.24
N LEU A 230 32.54 10.16 -18.26
CA LEU A 230 33.52 10.78 -17.40
C LEU A 230 34.72 11.24 -18.26
N THR A 231 35.11 12.51 -18.14
CA THR A 231 36.23 13.09 -18.86
C THR A 231 37.26 13.66 -17.91
N ASP A 232 38.54 13.50 -18.25
CA ASP A 232 39.70 13.97 -17.45
C ASP A 232 40.84 14.52 -18.33
N PRO A 233 40.56 15.55 -19.14
CA PRO A 233 41.52 16.05 -20.15
C PRO A 233 42.85 16.54 -19.55
N ASN A 234 42.87 16.82 -18.25
CA ASN A 234 44.05 17.31 -17.54
C ASN A 234 44.75 16.22 -16.68
N ARG A 235 44.47 14.93 -16.97
CA ARG A 235 45.03 13.83 -16.22
C ARG A 235 46.55 13.87 -16.20
N GLN A 236 47.11 13.69 -15.02
CA GLN A 236 48.56 13.57 -14.84
C GLN A 236 48.99 12.11 -14.89
N VAL A 237 50.29 11.89 -15.16
CA VAL A 237 50.89 10.56 -15.14
C VAL A 237 50.83 9.98 -13.74
N VAL A 238 50.37 8.73 -13.63
CA VAL A 238 50.32 7.99 -12.37
C VAL A 238 51.55 7.15 -12.16
N THR A 239 51.99 7.02 -10.93
CA THR A 239 53.11 6.13 -10.54
C THR A 239 52.67 4.69 -10.31
N ASN A 240 51.43 4.50 -9.90
CA ASN A 240 50.82 3.18 -9.66
C ASN A 240 49.51 3.07 -10.43
N SER A 241 49.53 2.29 -11.48
CA SER A 241 48.35 2.12 -12.37
C SER A 241 47.17 1.34 -11.73
N GLY A 242 47.39 0.70 -10.60
CA GLY A 242 46.35 0.00 -9.82
C GLY A 242 45.66 0.88 -8.78
N GLU A 243 46.08 2.15 -8.65
CA GLU A 243 45.53 3.08 -7.68
C GLU A 243 44.35 3.85 -8.28
N VAL A 244 43.19 3.89 -7.56
CA VAL A 244 42.10 4.82 -7.80
C VAL A 244 42.27 5.99 -6.83
N SER A 245 42.62 7.17 -7.36
CA SER A 245 42.84 8.34 -6.51
C SER A 245 41.53 8.84 -5.85
N ASN A 246 41.67 9.60 -4.76
CA ASN A 246 40.53 10.26 -4.13
C ASN A 246 39.82 11.22 -5.09
N GLU A 247 40.52 11.82 -6.04
CA GLU A 247 39.98 12.71 -7.06
C GLU A 247 39.14 11.93 -8.08
N ASP A 248 39.62 10.75 -8.52
CA ASP A 248 38.86 9.86 -9.41
C ASP A 248 37.57 9.37 -8.74
N TYR A 249 37.71 8.91 -7.50
CA TYR A 249 36.54 8.51 -6.70
C TYR A 249 35.49 9.65 -6.54
N ALA A 250 35.96 10.86 -6.20
CA ALA A 250 35.12 12.03 -6.06
C ALA A 250 34.43 12.42 -7.38
N SER A 251 35.14 12.29 -8.50
CA SER A 251 34.61 12.59 -9.84
C SER A 251 33.50 11.63 -10.25
N ILE A 252 33.70 10.32 -10.02
CA ILE A 252 32.67 9.30 -10.26
C ILE A 252 31.41 9.55 -9.37
N LYS A 253 31.65 9.80 -8.08
CA LYS A 253 30.57 10.10 -7.15
C LYS A 253 29.79 11.36 -7.57
N LYS A 254 30.48 12.40 -8.01
CA LYS A 254 29.87 13.64 -8.49
C LYS A 254 29.04 13.41 -9.75
N GLN A 255 29.52 12.59 -10.68
CA GLN A 255 28.78 12.24 -11.90
C GLN A 255 27.41 11.59 -11.57
N VAL A 256 27.38 10.66 -10.61
CA VAL A 256 26.12 10.05 -10.16
C VAL A 256 25.26 11.05 -9.39
N ALA A 257 25.86 11.83 -8.50
CA ALA A 257 25.13 12.80 -7.70
C ALA A 257 24.46 13.89 -8.55
N SER A 258 25.08 14.30 -9.66
CA SER A 258 24.51 15.33 -10.54
C SER A 258 23.19 14.93 -11.19
N LEU A 259 22.92 13.64 -11.34
CA LEU A 259 21.63 13.13 -11.83
C LEU A 259 20.53 13.26 -10.77
N LEU A 260 20.88 13.07 -9.49
CA LEU A 260 19.96 13.26 -8.37
C LEU A 260 19.71 14.75 -8.07
N ASP A 261 20.70 15.60 -8.33
CA ASP A 261 20.64 17.05 -8.09
C ASP A 261 19.91 17.80 -9.25
N ASP A 262 19.57 17.11 -10.34
CA ASP A 262 18.74 17.67 -11.41
C ASP A 262 17.26 17.62 -11.00
N ASP A 263 16.77 18.74 -10.48
CA ASP A 263 15.40 18.87 -10.01
C ASP A 263 14.35 18.56 -11.10
N GLY A 264 14.63 18.87 -12.37
CA GLY A 264 13.72 18.60 -13.48
C GLY A 264 13.54 17.07 -13.67
N ILE A 265 14.63 16.35 -13.80
CA ILE A 265 14.64 14.90 -13.98
C ILE A 265 14.05 14.22 -12.74
N PHE A 266 14.52 14.58 -11.54
CA PHE A 266 14.12 13.89 -10.31
C PHE A 266 12.67 14.17 -9.91
N LYS A 267 12.12 15.36 -10.20
CA LYS A 267 10.69 15.64 -9.98
C LYS A 267 9.80 14.86 -10.93
N THR A 268 10.12 14.86 -12.23
CA THR A 268 9.38 14.06 -13.22
C THR A 268 9.37 12.59 -12.83
N PHE A 269 10.54 12.03 -12.54
CA PHE A 269 10.64 10.66 -12.01
C PHE A 269 9.76 10.47 -10.78
N THR A 270 9.87 11.33 -9.77
CA THR A 270 9.14 11.18 -8.52
C THR A 270 7.62 11.25 -8.74
N GLY A 271 7.15 12.16 -9.58
CA GLY A 271 5.74 12.28 -9.91
C GLY A 271 5.21 11.03 -10.61
N GLN A 272 5.92 10.51 -11.59
CA GLN A 272 5.58 9.28 -12.30
C GLN A 272 5.65 8.06 -11.38
N PHE A 273 6.72 7.91 -10.61
CA PHE A 273 6.94 6.79 -9.69
C PHE A 273 5.86 6.70 -8.59
N LEU A 274 5.50 7.81 -7.96
CA LEU A 274 4.50 7.84 -6.90
C LEU A 274 3.08 7.63 -7.42
N THR A 275 2.81 7.99 -8.68
CA THR A 275 1.50 7.81 -9.30
C THR A 275 1.36 6.53 -10.10
N ALA A 276 2.43 5.80 -10.36
CA ALA A 276 2.35 4.51 -11.07
C ALA A 276 1.32 3.59 -10.40
N ALA A 277 0.44 3.02 -11.21
CA ALA A 277 -0.54 2.05 -10.73
C ALA A 277 0.19 0.86 -10.10
N LYS A 278 -0.26 0.43 -8.92
CA LYS A 278 0.32 -0.73 -8.23
C LYS A 278 -0.37 -2.03 -8.63
N HIS A 279 -1.60 -1.94 -9.06
CA HIS A 279 -2.41 -3.02 -9.59
C HIS A 279 -2.97 -2.61 -10.94
N ASP A 280 -3.24 -3.56 -11.79
CA ASP A 280 -3.85 -3.28 -13.08
C ASP A 280 -5.24 -2.67 -12.88
N LEU A 281 -5.44 -1.49 -13.49
CA LEU A 281 -6.73 -0.82 -13.52
C LEU A 281 -7.35 -1.04 -14.90
N ASP A 282 -8.50 -1.68 -14.96
CA ASP A 282 -9.28 -1.79 -16.18
C ASP A 282 -10.01 -0.46 -16.44
N ILE A 283 -9.27 0.51 -16.97
CA ILE A 283 -9.80 1.84 -17.28
C ILE A 283 -10.48 1.79 -18.65
N LEU A 284 -11.80 1.74 -18.63
CA LEU A 284 -12.60 1.90 -19.83
C LEU A 284 -12.63 3.37 -20.24
N LEU A 285 -12.03 3.68 -21.37
CA LEU A 285 -12.13 5.00 -21.97
C LEU A 285 -13.45 5.11 -22.74
N PRO A 286 -14.14 6.28 -22.72
CA PRO A 286 -15.32 6.49 -23.54
C PRO A 286 -14.93 6.46 -25.02
N ASP A 287 -15.84 5.98 -25.89
CA ASP A 287 -15.63 5.93 -27.33
C ASP A 287 -15.38 7.32 -27.94
N GLU A 288 -16.00 8.34 -27.35
CA GLU A 288 -15.80 9.75 -27.72
C GLU A 288 -15.42 10.57 -26.48
N PRO A 289 -14.49 11.55 -26.59
CA PRO A 289 -14.15 12.44 -25.50
C PRO A 289 -15.37 13.24 -25.01
N PHE A 290 -15.49 13.41 -23.72
CA PHE A 290 -16.53 14.29 -23.14
C PHE A 290 -16.32 15.77 -23.55
N GLU A 291 -17.40 16.46 -23.85
CA GLU A 291 -17.36 17.90 -24.04
C GLU A 291 -17.12 18.63 -22.71
N LEU A 292 -16.33 19.72 -22.71
CA LEU A 292 -16.02 20.51 -21.50
C LEU A 292 -17.27 20.99 -20.73
N THR A 293 -18.32 21.34 -21.46
CA THR A 293 -19.60 21.75 -20.87
C THR A 293 -20.32 20.61 -20.17
N GLU A 294 -20.21 19.39 -20.69
CA GLU A 294 -20.77 18.20 -20.10
C GLU A 294 -20.02 17.84 -18.81
N VAL A 295 -18.68 17.78 -18.86
CA VAL A 295 -17.84 17.55 -17.67
C VAL A 295 -18.11 18.60 -16.58
N SER A 296 -18.22 19.88 -16.96
CA SER A 296 -18.54 20.96 -16.02
C SER A 296 -19.92 20.77 -15.34
N ASN A 297 -20.90 20.32 -16.08
CA ASN A 297 -22.23 20.06 -15.55
C ASN A 297 -22.23 18.84 -14.58
N LEU A 298 -21.51 17.79 -14.95
CA LEU A 298 -21.37 16.59 -14.11
C LEU A 298 -20.61 16.91 -12.82
N LEU A 299 -19.53 17.70 -12.87
CA LEU A 299 -18.81 18.18 -11.69
C LEU A 299 -19.72 19.00 -10.77
N ASN A 300 -20.48 19.95 -11.33
CA ASN A 300 -21.39 20.81 -10.57
C ASN A 300 -22.56 20.02 -9.93
N SER A 301 -22.97 18.93 -10.55
CA SER A 301 -24.02 18.04 -10.01
C SER A 301 -23.46 16.99 -9.06
N HIS A 302 -22.15 16.93 -8.80
CA HIS A 302 -21.48 15.91 -8.01
C HIS A 302 -21.72 14.48 -8.57
N ALA A 303 -21.93 14.38 -9.88
CA ALA A 303 -22.15 13.10 -10.57
C ALA A 303 -20.86 12.42 -11.04
N ILE A 304 -19.69 13.05 -10.79
CA ILE A 304 -18.37 12.47 -11.08
C ILE A 304 -17.77 11.99 -9.76
N LYS A 305 -17.34 10.75 -9.76
CA LYS A 305 -16.55 10.16 -8.69
C LYS A 305 -15.17 9.80 -9.20
N ARG A 306 -14.18 9.84 -8.31
CA ARG A 306 -12.85 9.36 -8.64
C ARG A 306 -12.86 7.84 -8.68
N LEU A 307 -12.28 7.26 -9.73
CA LEU A 307 -12.05 5.82 -9.80
C LEU A 307 -11.15 5.36 -8.62
N GLY A 308 -11.51 4.27 -7.98
CA GLY A 308 -10.66 3.59 -7.01
C GLY A 308 -9.31 3.23 -7.63
N GLY A 309 -8.25 3.21 -6.84
CA GLY A 309 -6.90 2.94 -7.33
C GLY A 309 -6.27 4.05 -8.22
N LEU A 310 -7.05 5.00 -8.74
CA LEU A 310 -6.51 6.11 -9.52
C LEU A 310 -5.60 6.99 -8.65
N ARG A 311 -4.34 7.15 -9.10
CA ARG A 311 -3.33 7.95 -8.40
C ARG A 311 -3.07 9.22 -9.18
N ALA A 312 -3.42 10.35 -8.57
CA ALA A 312 -3.20 11.67 -9.16
C ALA A 312 -2.55 12.58 -8.12
N PHE A 313 -1.34 13.09 -8.42
CA PHE A 313 -0.56 13.94 -7.52
C PHE A 313 0.03 15.12 -8.27
N TYR A 314 0.42 16.13 -7.51
CA TYR A 314 1.10 17.33 -8.00
C TYR A 314 2.12 17.78 -6.96
N PHE A 315 3.13 18.52 -7.40
CA PHE A 315 4.02 19.25 -6.49
C PHE A 315 3.47 20.64 -6.25
N GLU A 316 3.68 21.17 -5.06
CA GLU A 316 3.19 22.50 -4.64
C GLU A 316 3.59 23.58 -5.63
N ASP A 317 4.81 23.51 -6.16
CA ASP A 317 5.37 24.49 -7.11
C ASP A 317 5.00 24.22 -8.58
N THR A 318 4.41 23.08 -8.93
CA THR A 318 4.07 22.73 -10.31
C THR A 318 2.59 22.86 -10.64
N ILE A 319 1.72 22.85 -9.64
CA ILE A 319 0.27 22.96 -9.85
C ILE A 319 -0.12 24.29 -10.48
N GLU A 320 0.51 25.41 -10.07
CA GLU A 320 0.28 26.72 -10.65
C GLU A 320 0.80 26.84 -12.11
N GLN A 321 1.70 25.93 -12.49
CA GLN A 321 2.23 25.83 -13.87
C GLN A 321 1.35 24.92 -14.74
N GLY A 322 0.27 24.38 -14.20
CA GLY A 322 -0.60 23.47 -14.91
C GLY A 322 0.01 22.10 -15.15
N LEU A 323 0.77 21.57 -14.17
CA LEU A 323 1.42 20.27 -14.27
C LEU A 323 0.98 19.35 -13.14
N CYS A 324 0.56 18.13 -13.47
CA CYS A 324 0.27 17.06 -12.52
C CYS A 324 0.69 15.69 -13.07
N TYR A 325 0.65 14.69 -12.23
CA TYR A 325 1.00 13.30 -12.57
C TYR A 325 -0.20 12.40 -12.27
N ILE A 326 -0.55 11.53 -13.23
CA ILE A 326 -1.67 10.59 -13.10
C ILE A 326 -1.23 9.23 -13.66
N ASN A 327 -1.35 8.19 -12.86
CA ASN A 327 -1.03 6.79 -13.25
C ASN A 327 0.30 6.66 -13.99
N GLY A 328 1.37 7.23 -13.45
CA GLY A 328 2.71 7.16 -14.02
C GLY A 328 2.97 8.12 -15.20
N SER A 329 1.99 8.92 -15.58
CA SER A 329 2.11 9.87 -16.69
C SER A 329 2.13 11.31 -16.20
N GLU A 330 2.99 12.12 -16.81
CA GLU A 330 2.99 13.58 -16.64
C GLU A 330 1.91 14.20 -17.53
N LEU A 331 1.07 15.06 -16.99
CA LEU A 331 0.01 15.75 -17.69
C LEU A 331 0.12 17.25 -17.49
N ALA A 332 0.16 17.97 -18.61
CA ALA A 332 0.06 19.43 -18.63
C ALA A 332 -1.39 19.84 -18.90
N PHE A 333 -1.91 20.79 -18.14
CA PHE A 333 -3.23 21.36 -18.33
C PHE A 333 -3.15 22.91 -18.35
N SER A 334 -4.01 23.53 -19.13
CA SER A 334 -4.15 25.00 -19.10
C SER A 334 -5.01 25.38 -17.91
N ALA A 335 -4.53 26.34 -17.12
CA ALA A 335 -5.26 26.95 -16.02
C ALA A 335 -6.51 27.71 -16.50
#